data_95e1d442e9b5d0fd320efb7f3030311a
#
_entry.id   95e1d442e9b5d0fd320efb7f3030311a
#
_cell.length_a   1.000
_cell.length_b   1.000
_cell.length_c   1.000
_cell.angle_alpha   90.00
_cell.angle_beta   90.00
_cell.angle_gamma   90.00
#
_symmetry.space_group_name_H-M   'P 1'
#
loop_
_entity.id
_entity.type
_entity.pdbx_description
1 polymer ?
#
loop_
_entity_poly.entity_id
_entity_poly.type
_entity_poly.pdbx_seq_one_letter_code
_entity_poly.pdbx_strand_id
1 'polypeptide(L)'
;MVTATTQVRALNGVSNGKANPLFQGCRLGPFSLSHRVVMAPLTRSRARQPGNVPSQLAACYYAQRASAALIISEATQISMQGQSYAWTLGIH
;
A
#
# COMPACT_ATOMS: atom_id res chain seq x y z
N MET A 1 2.23 7.70 -3.28
CA MET A 1 0.99 7.19 -3.90
C MET A 1 0.20 6.40 -2.90
N VAL A 2 -1.08 6.55 -2.94
CA VAL A 2 -1.97 5.85 -2.01
C VAL A 2 -3.01 5.10 -2.82
N THR A 3 -3.24 3.86 -2.48
CA THR A 3 -4.22 3.03 -3.19
C THR A 3 -5.21 2.47 -2.20
N ALA A 4 -6.48 2.76 -2.41
CA ALA A 4 -7.54 2.18 -1.60
C ALA A 4 -8.09 0.96 -2.33
N THR A 5 -8.33 -0.11 -1.58
CA THR A 5 -8.87 -1.30 -2.18
C THR A 5 -10.30 -1.50 -1.72
N THR A 6 -11.13 -1.99 -2.60
CA THR A 6 -12.51 -2.28 -2.27
C THR A 6 -12.77 -3.75 -2.09
N GLN A 7 -11.76 -4.55 -2.06
CA GLN A 7 -11.96 -5.92 -1.89
C GLN A 7 -12.48 -6.23 -0.57
N VAL A 8 -13.54 -6.89 -0.43
CA VAL A 8 -14.09 -7.07 0.79
C VAL A 8 -14.42 -8.42 1.03
N ARG A 9 -14.03 -9.42 1.05
CA ARG A 9 -14.58 -10.54 1.21
C ARG A 9 -14.23 -11.25 2.32
N ALA A 10 -13.61 -11.65 2.65
CA ALA A 10 -13.18 -12.60 3.58
C ALA A 10 -13.47 -12.38 5.00
N LEU A 11 -13.92 -11.30 5.38
CA LEU A 11 -14.14 -11.04 6.77
C LEU A 11 -15.52 -11.33 7.24
N ASN A 12 -16.34 -11.83 6.36
CA ASN A 12 -17.70 -11.99 6.71
C ASN A 12 -17.92 -12.95 7.81
N GLY A 13 -17.20 -13.97 7.88
CA GLY A 13 -17.43 -14.98 8.86
C GLY A 13 -17.02 -14.61 10.25
N VAL A 14 -16.41 -13.49 10.40
CA VAL A 14 -15.90 -13.13 11.68
C VAL A 14 -16.92 -12.41 12.51
N SER A 15 -17.91 -11.90 11.92
CA SER A 15 -18.82 -11.09 12.62
C SER A 15 -19.70 -11.91 13.51
N ASN A 16 -19.80 -11.60 14.73
CA ASN A 16 -20.66 -12.30 15.64
C ASN A 16 -21.11 -11.37 16.72
N GLY A 17 -21.36 -10.17 16.41
CA GLY A 17 -21.88 -9.23 17.34
C GLY A 17 -20.83 -8.57 18.22
N LYS A 18 -19.70 -9.19 18.33
CA LYS A 18 -18.64 -8.60 19.09
C LYS A 18 -17.51 -8.33 18.18
N ALA A 19 -17.77 -7.69 17.07
CA ALA A 19 -16.79 -7.48 16.05
C ALA A 19 -15.60 -6.72 16.60
N ASN A 20 -14.42 -7.19 16.27
CA ASN A 20 -13.19 -6.50 16.59
C ASN A 20 -13.19 -5.18 15.82
N PRO A 21 -12.95 -4.03 16.47
CA PRO A 21 -12.91 -2.75 15.78
C PRO A 21 -11.95 -2.70 14.61
N LEU A 22 -10.91 -3.52 14.64
CA LEU A 22 -9.93 -3.58 13.58
C LEU A 22 -10.55 -4.00 12.24
N PHE A 23 -11.59 -4.82 12.29
CA PHE A 23 -12.21 -5.32 11.08
C PHE A 23 -13.49 -4.60 10.72
N GLN A 24 -13.79 -3.49 11.36
CA GLN A 24 -14.93 -2.69 11.02
C GLN A 24 -14.56 -1.64 9.99
N GLY A 25 -15.51 -1.27 9.15
CA GLY A 25 -15.29 -0.23 8.17
C GLY A 25 -15.07 1.12 8.80
N CYS A 26 -14.46 2.03 8.06
CA CYS A 26 -14.29 3.40 8.50
C CYS A 26 -14.10 4.31 7.31
N ARG A 27 -14.26 5.61 7.54
CA ARG A 27 -13.99 6.60 6.52
C ARG A 27 -12.67 7.27 6.83
N LEU A 28 -11.87 7.45 5.79
CA LEU A 28 -10.63 8.19 5.89
C LEU A 28 -10.64 9.22 4.78
N GLY A 29 -11.02 10.45 5.09
CA GLY A 29 -11.20 11.48 4.08
C GLY A 29 -12.24 11.04 3.06
N PRO A 30 -11.89 11.04 1.77
CA PRO A 30 -12.82 10.61 0.73
C PRO A 30 -12.90 9.09 0.59
N PHE A 31 -12.09 8.33 1.33
CA PHE A 31 -12.05 6.89 1.16
C PHE A 31 -12.98 6.19 2.15
N SER A 32 -13.70 5.20 1.64
CA SER A 32 -14.53 4.36 2.48
C SER A 32 -13.82 3.01 2.58
N LEU A 33 -13.23 2.73 3.71
CA LEU A 33 -12.41 1.55 3.89
C LEU A 33 -13.23 0.41 4.48
N SER A 34 -12.96 -0.80 4.00
CA SER A 34 -13.71 -1.96 4.47
C SER A 34 -13.26 -2.44 5.84
N HIS A 35 -12.05 -2.14 6.24
CA HIS A 35 -11.51 -2.45 7.57
C HIS A 35 -10.38 -1.48 7.87
N ARG A 36 -9.67 -1.70 8.96
CA ARG A 36 -8.71 -0.71 9.44
C ARG A 36 -7.27 -1.19 9.40
N VAL A 37 -6.99 -2.25 8.69
CA VAL A 37 -5.61 -2.72 8.53
C VAL A 37 -5.01 -2.03 7.32
N VAL A 38 -3.98 -1.25 7.52
CA VAL A 38 -3.37 -0.42 6.50
C VAL A 38 -1.91 -0.83 6.33
N MET A 39 -1.48 -0.96 5.10
CA MET A 39 -0.07 -1.21 4.83
C MET A 39 0.69 0.11 4.86
N ALA A 40 1.61 0.22 5.78
CA ALA A 40 2.46 1.40 5.90
C ALA A 40 3.49 1.46 4.77
N PRO A 41 4.04 2.63 4.47
CA PRO A 41 5.07 2.74 3.45
C PRO A 41 6.37 2.08 3.91
N LEU A 42 6.93 1.24 3.07
CA LEU A 42 8.16 0.52 3.38
C LEU A 42 9.11 0.65 2.20
N THR A 43 10.22 1.33 2.40
CA THR A 43 11.26 1.45 1.38
C THR A 43 11.97 0.12 1.27
N ARG A 44 12.02 -0.45 0.08
CA ARG A 44 12.64 -1.76 -0.13
C ARG A 44 13.91 -1.70 -0.93
N SER A 45 14.22 -0.57 -1.54
CA SER A 45 15.46 -0.37 -2.30
C SER A 45 15.63 -1.43 -3.39
N ARG A 46 14.59 -1.62 -4.21
CA ARG A 46 14.57 -2.62 -5.26
C ARG A 46 14.24 -2.03 -6.64
N ALA A 47 14.51 -0.75 -6.83
CA ALA A 47 14.26 -0.11 -8.12
C ALA A 47 15.18 -0.68 -9.19
N ARG A 48 14.65 -0.85 -10.39
CA ARG A 48 15.45 -1.32 -11.52
C ARG A 48 16.29 -0.18 -12.08
N GLN A 49 17.45 -0.52 -12.53
CA GLN A 49 18.36 0.44 -13.16
C GLN A 49 18.48 0.14 -14.64
N PRO A 50 18.69 1.17 -15.46
CA PRO A 50 18.81 2.58 -15.07
C PRO A 50 17.45 3.21 -14.84
N GLY A 51 17.44 4.34 -14.16
CA GLY A 51 16.24 5.17 -14.07
C GLY A 51 15.41 5.01 -12.80
N ASN A 52 15.80 4.14 -11.89
CA ASN A 52 15.09 3.93 -10.63
C ASN A 52 13.61 3.59 -10.85
N VAL A 53 13.35 2.66 -11.73
CA VAL A 53 12.01 2.33 -12.19
C VAL A 53 11.43 1.19 -11.37
N PRO A 54 10.13 1.23 -11.06
CA PRO A 54 9.51 0.09 -10.38
C PRO A 54 9.61 -1.17 -11.23
N SER A 55 9.87 -2.29 -10.58
CA SER A 55 9.98 -3.55 -11.30
C SER A 55 8.65 -4.27 -11.33
N GLN A 56 8.56 -5.26 -12.20
CA GLN A 56 7.38 -6.13 -12.24
C GLN A 56 7.20 -6.85 -10.90
N LEU A 57 8.30 -7.15 -10.23
CA LEU A 57 8.24 -7.78 -8.93
C LEU A 57 7.59 -6.86 -7.89
N ALA A 58 7.76 -5.54 -8.02
CA ALA A 58 7.11 -4.59 -7.14
C ALA A 58 5.59 -4.65 -7.30
N ALA A 59 5.12 -4.80 -8.53
CA ALA A 59 3.69 -4.95 -8.77
C ALA A 59 3.14 -6.20 -8.10
N CYS A 60 3.85 -7.31 -8.20
CA CYS A 60 3.46 -8.54 -7.52
C CYS A 60 3.45 -8.38 -6.01
N TYR A 61 4.43 -7.69 -5.47
CA TYR A 61 4.54 -7.44 -4.04
C TYR A 61 3.30 -6.73 -3.51
N TYR A 62 2.88 -5.66 -4.19
CA TYR A 62 1.69 -4.92 -3.78
C TYR A 62 0.41 -5.73 -4.02
N ALA A 63 0.36 -6.47 -5.11
CA ALA A 63 -0.80 -7.31 -5.39
C ALA A 63 -1.02 -8.38 -4.31
N GLN A 64 0.05 -8.93 -3.78
CA GLN A 64 -0.06 -9.91 -2.70
C GLN A 64 -0.62 -9.31 -1.42
N ARG A 65 -0.58 -8.00 -1.27
CA ARG A 65 -1.05 -7.30 -0.08
C ARG A 65 -2.34 -6.52 -0.32
N ALA A 66 -3.01 -6.83 -1.41
CA ALA A 66 -4.20 -6.08 -1.82
C ALA A 66 -5.39 -6.26 -0.89
N SER A 67 -5.34 -7.18 0.04
CA SER A 67 -6.40 -7.34 1.02
C SER A 67 -6.35 -6.27 2.12
N ALA A 68 -5.29 -5.49 2.18
CA ALA A 68 -5.27 -4.35 3.09
C ALA A 68 -6.36 -3.34 2.71
N ALA A 69 -6.90 -2.64 3.69
CA ALA A 69 -7.92 -1.64 3.39
C ALA A 69 -7.33 -0.45 2.64
N LEU A 70 -6.07 -0.17 2.87
CA LEU A 70 -5.37 0.93 2.22
C LEU A 70 -3.90 0.54 2.13
N ILE A 71 -3.27 0.85 1.03
CA ILE A 71 -1.84 0.64 0.85
C ILE A 71 -1.19 1.99 0.59
N ILE A 72 -0.17 2.31 1.38
CA ILE A 72 0.65 3.48 1.13
C ILE A 72 1.97 2.96 0.57
N SER A 73 2.27 3.34 -0.65
CA SER A 73 3.46 2.85 -1.32
C SER A 73 4.73 3.44 -0.73
N GLU A 74 5.84 2.84 -1.04
CA GLU A 74 7.13 3.34 -0.60
C GLU A 74 7.40 4.75 -1.13
N ALA A 75 8.25 5.49 -0.43
CA ALA A 75 8.62 6.83 -0.82
C ALA A 75 9.28 6.82 -2.20
N THR A 76 8.94 7.80 -3.01
CA THR A 76 9.41 7.88 -4.38
C THR A 76 9.94 9.29 -4.60
N GLN A 77 11.22 9.42 -4.96
CA GLN A 77 11.82 10.73 -5.12
C GLN A 77 11.33 11.40 -6.40
N ILE A 78 11.26 12.72 -6.37
CA ILE A 78 10.77 13.50 -7.50
C ILE A 78 11.90 14.14 -8.29
N SER A 79 13.14 13.94 -7.90
CA SER A 79 14.30 14.45 -8.61
C SER A 79 15.50 13.60 -8.26
N MET A 80 16.55 13.69 -9.07
CA MET A 80 17.80 12.99 -8.79
C MET A 80 18.38 13.43 -7.46
N GLN A 81 18.28 14.71 -7.15
CA GLN A 81 18.82 15.24 -5.91
C GLN A 81 18.04 14.78 -4.69
N GLY A 82 16.80 14.39 -4.87
CA GLY A 82 15.96 13.94 -3.77
C GLY A 82 16.16 12.50 -3.36
N GLN A 83 17.08 11.79 -4.01
CA GLN A 83 17.30 10.40 -3.69
C GLN A 83 18.07 10.27 -2.38
N SER A 84 17.43 9.64 -1.38
CA SER A 84 18.03 9.49 -0.06
C SER A 84 18.82 8.19 0.08
N TYR A 85 18.32 7.13 -0.50
CA TYR A 85 18.94 5.81 -0.42
C TYR A 85 19.14 5.26 -1.82
N ALA A 86 20.13 4.38 -1.97
CA ALA A 86 20.36 3.72 -3.25
C ALA A 86 19.17 2.84 -3.62
N TRP A 87 18.92 2.73 -4.91
CA TRP A 87 17.91 1.82 -5.47
C TRP A 87 16.47 2.14 -5.05
N THR A 88 16.18 3.38 -4.66
CA THR A 88 14.80 3.81 -4.37
C THR A 88 14.14 4.29 -5.66
N LEU A 89 12.80 4.27 -5.64
CA LEU A 89 12.04 4.61 -6.83
C LEU A 89 12.08 6.10 -7.15
N GLY A 90 12.00 6.45 -8.41
CA GLY A 90 11.92 7.83 -8.87
C GLY A 90 10.83 8.01 -9.89
N ILE A 91 10.28 9.21 -9.96
CA ILE A 91 9.29 9.59 -10.96
C ILE A 91 9.66 10.90 -11.62
N HIS A 92 10.89 11.05 -11.99
CA HIS A 92 11.41 12.27 -12.61
C HIS A 92 11.97 12.00 -14.00
#